data_0bf8c6c13bdfd38dc8a236c139f8dbbb
#
_entry.id   0bf8c6c13bdfd38dc8a236c139f8dbbb
#
_cell.length_a   1.000
_cell.length_b   1.000
_cell.length_c   1.000
_cell.angle_alpha   90.00
_cell.angle_beta   90.00
_cell.angle_gamma   90.00
#
_symmetry.space_group_name_H-M   'P 1'
#
loop_
_entity.id
_entity.type
_entity.pdbx_description
1 polymer ?
#
loop_
_entity_poly.entity_id
_entity_poly.type
_entity_poly.pdbx_seq_one_letter_code
_entity_poly.pdbx_strand_id
1 'polypeptide(L)'
;MKKFITIACILALCLGVLTACGEPIPTEGNDTPIGLKLVYNGNTIDVTNGQWEPLRSQVNTADVSLGTSKVYEFTGVTLAKLMELAGANDCTKIIVKSSDGWTAEVAAEDAKAYDIMITDGYVGGKAIPADAGGPIKMVFPATDHPELNEKYDMYAWQWYVSEIEFVK
;
A
#
# COMPACT_ATOMS: atom_id res chain seq x y z
N MET A 1 39.03 -47.54 -61.98
CA MET A 1 38.81 -48.09 -60.67
C MET A 1 38.61 -46.88 -59.70
N LYS A 2 37.39 -46.44 -59.56
CA LYS A 2 37.05 -45.24 -58.75
C LYS A 2 36.33 -45.71 -57.45
N LYS A 3 36.90 -45.42 -56.29
CA LYS A 3 36.32 -45.71 -54.98
C LYS A 3 35.38 -44.56 -54.59
N PHE A 4 34.10 -44.86 -54.45
CA PHE A 4 33.14 -43.91 -53.90
C PHE A 4 33.16 -44.03 -52.38
N ILE A 5 33.50 -42.94 -51.71
CA ILE A 5 33.40 -42.81 -50.25
C ILE A 5 32.03 -42.16 -49.98
N THR A 6 31.16 -42.95 -49.37
CA THR A 6 29.86 -42.49 -48.93
C THR A 6 30.03 -41.85 -47.56
N ILE A 7 29.84 -40.51 -47.44
CA ILE A 7 29.80 -39.76 -46.20
C ILE A 7 28.36 -39.80 -45.68
N ALA A 8 28.11 -40.53 -44.62
CA ALA A 8 26.83 -40.49 -43.90
C ALA A 8 26.81 -39.27 -42.97
N CYS A 9 26.04 -38.26 -43.34
CA CYS A 9 25.71 -37.14 -42.45
C CYS A 9 24.69 -37.62 -41.40
N ILE A 10 25.14 -37.83 -40.17
CA ILE A 10 24.26 -38.01 -39.02
C ILE A 10 23.80 -36.64 -38.59
N LEU A 11 22.55 -36.31 -38.90
CA LEU A 11 21.87 -35.12 -38.41
C LEU A 11 21.40 -35.34 -36.98
N ALA A 12 22.22 -34.98 -35.99
CA ALA A 12 21.81 -34.95 -34.60
C ALA A 12 20.88 -33.77 -34.38
N LEU A 13 19.58 -34.07 -34.27
CA LEU A 13 18.55 -33.10 -33.88
C LEU A 13 18.68 -32.87 -32.38
N CYS A 14 19.44 -31.87 -31.96
CA CYS A 14 19.42 -31.36 -30.59
C CYS A 14 18.12 -30.58 -30.38
N LEU A 15 17.09 -31.25 -29.84
CA LEU A 15 15.97 -30.55 -29.18
C LEU A 15 16.52 -29.86 -27.94
N GLY A 16 16.95 -28.64 -28.10
CA GLY A 16 17.17 -27.72 -26.97
C GLY A 16 15.83 -27.35 -26.37
N VAL A 17 15.48 -27.99 -25.25
CA VAL A 17 14.43 -27.50 -24.37
C VAL A 17 14.95 -26.19 -23.75
N LEU A 18 14.56 -25.07 -24.32
CA LEU A 18 14.69 -23.76 -23.70
C LEU A 18 13.71 -23.72 -22.53
N THR A 19 14.12 -24.23 -21.38
CA THR A 19 13.55 -23.81 -20.12
C THR A 19 13.98 -22.36 -19.93
N ALA A 20 13.12 -21.44 -20.37
CA ALA A 20 13.17 -20.06 -19.95
C ALA A 20 12.80 -20.02 -18.46
N CYS A 21 13.74 -20.35 -17.59
CA CYS A 21 13.77 -19.82 -16.25
C CYS A 21 14.02 -18.32 -16.42
N GLY A 22 12.92 -17.56 -16.51
CA GLY A 22 12.98 -16.13 -16.29
C GLY A 22 13.52 -15.97 -14.88
N GLU A 23 14.79 -15.55 -14.76
CA GLU A 23 15.27 -15.01 -13.50
C GLU A 23 14.30 -13.89 -13.13
N PRO A 24 13.77 -13.86 -11.88
CA PRO A 24 12.99 -12.73 -11.44
C PRO A 24 13.86 -11.49 -11.66
N ILE A 25 13.35 -10.55 -12.47
CA ILE A 25 13.99 -9.25 -12.63
C ILE A 25 14.18 -8.71 -11.22
N PRO A 26 15.41 -8.40 -10.78
CA PRO A 26 15.62 -7.78 -9.48
C PRO A 26 14.84 -6.46 -9.53
N THR A 27 13.72 -6.38 -8.86
CA THR A 27 13.00 -5.14 -8.63
C THR A 27 13.81 -4.34 -7.64
N GLU A 28 14.82 -3.63 -8.11
CA GLU A 28 15.46 -2.57 -7.33
C GLU A 28 14.36 -1.62 -6.87
N GLY A 29 14.08 -1.63 -5.56
CA GLY A 29 13.04 -0.78 -4.96
C GLY A 29 11.97 -1.50 -4.15
N ASN A 30 11.79 -2.83 -4.26
CA ASN A 30 10.77 -3.55 -3.49
C ASN A 30 11.02 -3.47 -1.97
N ASP A 31 12.28 -3.42 -1.54
CA ASP A 31 12.67 -3.34 -0.13
C ASP A 31 12.88 -1.89 0.36
N THR A 32 12.59 -0.89 -0.47
CA THR A 32 12.71 0.52 -0.07
C THR A 32 11.60 0.88 0.91
N PRO A 33 11.91 1.33 2.14
CA PRO A 33 10.92 1.81 3.09
C PRO A 33 10.18 3.04 2.54
N ILE A 34 8.86 3.08 2.73
CA ILE A 34 8.03 4.22 2.31
C ILE A 34 7.91 5.32 3.38
N GLY A 35 8.54 5.13 4.54
CA GLY A 35 8.47 6.08 5.66
C GLY A 35 7.26 5.84 6.59
N LEU A 36 6.59 4.69 6.49
CA LEU A 36 5.49 4.28 7.35
C LEU A 36 5.90 3.08 8.21
N LYS A 37 5.58 3.12 9.50
CA LYS A 37 5.79 2.02 10.45
C LYS A 37 4.45 1.46 10.91
N LEU A 38 4.39 0.14 11.05
CA LEU A 38 3.28 -0.56 11.70
C LEU A 38 3.79 -1.17 13.00
N VAL A 39 3.07 -0.92 14.11
CA VAL A 39 3.43 -1.40 15.45
C VAL A 39 2.31 -2.27 15.99
N TYR A 40 2.62 -3.50 16.38
CA TYR A 40 1.67 -4.41 17.02
C TYR A 40 2.38 -5.36 17.98
N ASN A 41 1.87 -5.48 19.24
CA ASN A 41 2.45 -6.34 20.28
C ASN A 41 3.97 -6.17 20.48
N GLY A 42 4.48 -4.94 20.38
CA GLY A 42 5.89 -4.64 20.53
C GLY A 42 6.76 -4.96 19.30
N ASN A 43 6.19 -5.51 18.24
CA ASN A 43 6.86 -5.69 16.96
C ASN A 43 6.64 -4.46 16.08
N THR A 44 7.67 -4.09 15.33
CA THR A 44 7.61 -2.98 14.36
C THR A 44 7.96 -3.49 12.97
N ILE A 45 7.18 -3.09 11.98
CA ILE A 45 7.40 -3.33 10.56
C ILE A 45 7.64 -1.98 9.91
N ASP A 46 8.80 -1.75 9.30
CA ASP A 46 9.02 -0.67 8.36
C ASP A 46 8.42 -1.09 7.02
N VAL A 47 7.33 -0.44 6.61
CA VAL A 47 6.61 -0.81 5.38
C VAL A 47 7.45 -0.49 4.17
N THR A 48 7.61 -1.47 3.28
CA THR A 48 8.36 -1.32 2.03
C THR A 48 7.45 -1.17 0.82
N ASN A 49 7.98 -0.68 -0.30
CA ASN A 49 7.26 -0.61 -1.57
C ASN A 49 6.72 -1.98 -2.00
N GLY A 50 7.48 -3.06 -1.79
CA GLY A 50 7.05 -4.42 -2.13
C GLY A 50 5.87 -4.92 -1.32
N GLN A 51 5.70 -4.44 -0.09
CA GLN A 51 4.54 -4.74 0.76
C GLN A 51 3.36 -3.82 0.43
N TRP A 52 3.62 -2.56 0.08
CA TRP A 52 2.61 -1.53 -0.16
C TRP A 52 1.90 -1.69 -1.50
N GLU A 53 2.65 -1.80 -2.59
CA GLU A 53 2.12 -1.79 -3.96
C GLU A 53 1.06 -2.88 -4.23
N PRO A 54 1.24 -4.17 -3.79
CA PRO A 54 0.23 -5.20 -4.02
C PRO A 54 -1.09 -4.97 -3.27
N LEU A 55 -1.08 -4.12 -2.23
CA LEU A 55 -2.24 -3.84 -1.38
C LEU A 55 -3.02 -2.60 -1.82
N ARG A 56 -2.52 -1.83 -2.78
CA ARG A 56 -3.14 -0.58 -3.23
C ARG A 56 -4.61 -0.75 -3.61
N SER A 57 -5.38 0.25 -3.24
CA SER A 57 -6.78 0.45 -3.64
C SER A 57 -7.04 1.94 -3.86
N GLN A 58 -8.28 2.30 -4.17
CA GLN A 58 -8.70 3.67 -4.44
C GLN A 58 -9.91 4.04 -3.59
N VAL A 59 -9.95 5.29 -3.15
CA VAL A 59 -11.08 5.90 -2.43
C VAL A 59 -11.37 7.27 -3.04
N ASN A 60 -12.63 7.52 -3.33
CA ASN A 60 -13.11 8.81 -3.83
C ASN A 60 -13.81 9.55 -2.68
N THR A 61 -13.23 10.65 -2.22
CA THR A 61 -13.81 11.39 -1.11
C THR A 61 -13.46 12.87 -1.15
N ALA A 62 -14.34 13.69 -0.59
CA ALA A 62 -14.01 15.08 -0.30
C ALA A 62 -13.04 15.13 0.88
N ASP A 63 -11.97 15.92 0.73
CA ASP A 63 -10.98 16.08 1.80
C ASP A 63 -11.40 17.18 2.77
N VAL A 64 -12.12 16.78 3.83
CA VAL A 64 -12.62 17.72 4.82
C VAL A 64 -11.50 18.40 5.61
N SER A 65 -10.32 17.78 5.71
CA SER A 65 -9.16 18.37 6.38
C SER A 65 -8.60 19.59 5.65
N LEU A 66 -8.93 19.73 4.37
CA LEU A 66 -8.62 20.91 3.54
C LEU A 66 -9.76 21.93 3.52
N GLY A 67 -10.86 21.69 4.24
CA GLY A 67 -12.03 22.58 4.23
C GLY A 67 -12.72 22.68 2.88
N THR A 68 -12.65 21.61 2.06
CA THR A 68 -13.20 21.60 0.70
C THR A 68 -14.24 20.50 0.52
N SER A 69 -15.24 20.78 -0.32
CA SER A 69 -16.19 19.77 -0.80
C SER A 69 -15.76 19.10 -2.11
N LYS A 70 -14.58 19.48 -2.63
CA LYS A 70 -14.05 18.85 -3.85
C LYS A 70 -13.70 17.40 -3.56
N VAL A 71 -14.24 16.48 -4.36
CA VAL A 71 -13.90 15.06 -4.33
C VAL A 71 -12.57 14.85 -5.03
N TYR A 72 -11.69 14.10 -4.37
CA TYR A 72 -10.40 13.64 -4.88
C TYR A 72 -10.42 12.14 -5.02
N GLU A 73 -9.68 11.64 -6.00
CA GLU A 73 -9.47 10.21 -6.23
C GLU A 73 -8.13 9.82 -5.60
N PHE A 74 -8.18 9.33 -4.34
CA PHE A 74 -6.99 8.91 -3.61
C PHE A 74 -6.59 7.48 -3.95
N THR A 75 -5.28 7.19 -3.88
CA THR A 75 -4.72 5.85 -3.96
C THR A 75 -3.84 5.57 -2.75
N GLY A 76 -3.91 4.35 -2.23
CA GLY A 76 -3.19 3.97 -1.03
C GLY A 76 -3.60 2.58 -0.54
N VAL A 77 -3.46 2.33 0.76
CA VAL A 77 -3.79 1.05 1.39
C VAL A 77 -4.78 1.27 2.53
N THR A 78 -5.84 0.46 2.59
CA THR A 78 -6.83 0.57 3.68
C THR A 78 -6.25 0.13 5.01
N LEU A 79 -6.75 0.69 6.11
CA LEU A 79 -6.35 0.28 7.46
C LEU A 79 -6.60 -1.22 7.69
N ALA A 80 -7.68 -1.79 7.14
CA ALA A 80 -7.94 -3.23 7.22
C ALA A 80 -6.78 -4.07 6.66
N LYS A 81 -6.27 -3.72 5.48
CA LYS A 81 -5.13 -4.42 4.86
C LYS A 81 -3.83 -4.22 5.64
N LEU A 82 -3.62 -3.04 6.25
CA LEU A 82 -2.46 -2.80 7.10
C LEU A 82 -2.55 -3.57 8.42
N MET A 83 -3.76 -3.77 8.98
CA MET A 83 -4.00 -4.68 10.11
C MET A 83 -3.60 -6.12 9.75
N GLU A 84 -4.01 -6.61 8.58
CA GLU A 84 -3.65 -7.95 8.10
C GLU A 84 -2.12 -8.08 7.93
N LEU A 85 -1.48 -7.09 7.32
CA LEU A 85 -0.02 -7.04 7.12
C LEU A 85 0.74 -7.09 8.46
N ALA A 86 0.22 -6.41 9.49
CA ALA A 86 0.80 -6.42 10.84
C ALA A 86 0.43 -7.64 11.67
N GLY A 87 -0.47 -8.53 11.20
CA GLY A 87 -1.04 -9.62 11.98
C GLY A 87 -1.94 -9.17 13.13
N ALA A 88 -2.50 -7.96 13.05
CA ALA A 88 -3.23 -7.28 14.12
C ALA A 88 -4.77 -7.48 14.05
N ASN A 89 -5.24 -8.64 13.54
CA ASN A 89 -6.67 -8.88 13.30
C ASN A 89 -7.55 -8.85 14.56
N ASP A 90 -6.95 -9.00 15.74
CA ASP A 90 -7.61 -9.00 17.05
C ASP A 90 -7.47 -7.65 17.82
N CYS A 91 -6.91 -6.61 17.17
CA CYS A 91 -6.89 -5.28 17.76
C CYS A 91 -8.31 -4.69 17.87
N THR A 92 -8.51 -3.84 18.86
CA THR A 92 -9.78 -3.12 19.08
C THR A 92 -9.69 -1.67 18.67
N LYS A 93 -8.48 -1.10 18.64
CA LYS A 93 -8.21 0.29 18.37
C LYS A 93 -6.95 0.45 17.51
N ILE A 94 -6.95 1.47 16.67
CA ILE A 94 -5.83 1.86 15.82
C ILE A 94 -5.45 3.29 16.18
N ILE A 95 -4.18 3.52 16.50
CA ILE A 95 -3.64 4.86 16.75
C ILE A 95 -2.76 5.23 15.56
N VAL A 96 -3.17 6.26 14.82
CA VAL A 96 -2.43 6.80 13.68
C VAL A 96 -1.63 8.00 14.16
N LYS A 97 -0.31 7.95 13.98
CA LYS A 97 0.63 8.97 14.48
C LYS A 97 1.29 9.71 13.31
N SER A 98 1.34 11.01 13.45
CA SER A 98 2.00 11.92 12.51
C SER A 98 3.42 12.23 12.94
N SER A 99 4.29 12.56 11.99
CA SER A 99 5.67 12.94 12.27
C SER A 99 5.82 14.27 13.02
N ASP A 100 4.78 15.10 13.04
CA ASP A 100 4.70 16.36 13.79
C ASP A 100 4.11 16.20 15.21
N GLY A 101 3.80 14.96 15.62
CA GLY A 101 3.37 14.61 16.99
C GLY A 101 1.87 14.52 17.18
N TRP A 102 1.05 14.80 16.18
CA TRP A 102 -0.40 14.58 16.27
C TRP A 102 -0.76 13.09 16.22
N THR A 103 -1.88 12.75 16.85
CA THR A 103 -2.41 11.39 16.85
C THR A 103 -3.91 11.40 16.62
N ALA A 104 -4.42 10.38 15.93
CA ALA A 104 -5.85 10.09 15.84
C ALA A 104 -6.13 8.64 16.22
N GLU A 105 -7.30 8.40 16.79
CA GLU A 105 -7.78 7.05 17.11
C GLU A 105 -8.88 6.65 16.14
N VAL A 106 -8.79 5.44 15.61
CA VAL A 106 -9.80 4.80 14.77
C VAL A 106 -10.20 3.48 15.40
N ALA A 107 -11.51 3.22 15.51
CA ALA A 107 -11.99 1.93 15.94
C ALA A 107 -11.63 0.84 14.94
N ALA A 108 -11.13 -0.29 15.39
CA ALA A 108 -10.76 -1.38 14.48
C ALA A 108 -11.98 -1.96 13.72
N GLU A 109 -13.17 -1.89 14.32
CA GLU A 109 -14.44 -2.27 13.66
C GLU A 109 -14.75 -1.37 12.45
N ASP A 110 -14.51 -0.06 12.57
CA ASP A 110 -14.70 0.87 11.45
C ASP A 110 -13.66 0.65 10.35
N ALA A 111 -12.41 0.40 10.73
CA ALA A 111 -11.37 0.08 9.76
C ALA A 111 -11.68 -1.21 8.96
N LYS A 112 -12.43 -2.16 9.57
CA LYS A 112 -12.90 -3.38 8.89
C LYS A 112 -14.17 -3.17 8.08
N ALA A 113 -15.02 -2.22 8.48
CA ALA A 113 -16.32 -1.97 7.85
C ALA A 113 -16.22 -0.98 6.68
N TYR A 114 -15.26 -0.06 6.74
CA TYR A 114 -15.10 1.04 5.78
C TYR A 114 -13.70 1.05 5.19
N ASP A 115 -13.58 1.56 3.98
CA ASP A 115 -12.30 1.72 3.29
C ASP A 115 -11.51 2.96 3.79
N ILE A 116 -11.35 3.08 5.13
CA ILE A 116 -10.49 4.11 5.72
C ILE A 116 -9.07 3.86 5.25
N MET A 117 -8.47 4.85 4.58
CA MET A 117 -7.24 4.65 3.80
C MET A 117 -6.08 5.49 4.32
N ILE A 118 -4.92 4.88 4.35
CA ILE A 118 -3.64 5.57 4.37
C ILE A 118 -3.23 5.77 2.91
N THR A 119 -3.12 7.01 2.50
CA THR A 119 -2.88 7.39 1.10
C THR A 119 -1.54 8.09 0.95
N ASP A 120 -0.85 7.82 -0.15
CA ASP A 120 0.42 8.43 -0.54
C ASP A 120 0.32 9.17 -1.90
N GLY A 121 -0.87 9.18 -2.51
CA GLY A 121 -1.07 9.83 -3.79
C GLY A 121 -2.52 9.89 -4.27
N TYR A 122 -2.67 10.50 -5.42
CA TYR A 122 -3.90 10.54 -6.19
C TYR A 122 -3.83 9.54 -7.35
N VAL A 123 -4.99 9.10 -7.82
CA VAL A 123 -5.09 8.31 -9.05
C VAL A 123 -4.38 9.05 -10.19
N GLY A 124 -3.59 8.29 -10.98
CA GLY A 124 -2.71 8.87 -12.01
C GLY A 124 -1.29 9.16 -11.53
N GLY A 125 -0.90 8.72 -10.31
CA GLY A 125 0.48 8.73 -9.82
C GLY A 125 0.98 10.07 -9.32
N LYS A 126 0.09 11.03 -9.04
CA LYS A 126 0.45 12.33 -8.47
C LYS A 126 0.57 12.21 -6.96
N ALA A 127 1.73 12.56 -6.40
CA ALA A 127 1.96 12.61 -4.96
C ALA A 127 1.09 13.66 -4.25
N ILE A 128 0.78 13.43 -2.97
CA ILE A 128 0.12 14.42 -2.11
C ILE A 128 1.16 15.47 -1.70
N PRO A 129 0.94 16.75 -1.98
CA PRO A 129 1.87 17.78 -1.57
C PRO A 129 1.82 18.03 -0.05
N ALA A 130 2.90 18.60 0.51
CA ALA A 130 3.01 18.82 1.95
C ALA A 130 1.90 19.74 2.50
N ASP A 131 1.50 20.77 1.75
CA ASP A 131 0.41 21.68 2.12
C ASP A 131 -0.99 21.06 2.04
N ALA A 132 -1.08 19.80 1.55
CA ALA A 132 -2.29 18.98 1.58
C ALA A 132 -2.14 17.75 2.50
N GLY A 133 -1.10 17.73 3.36
CA GLY A 133 -0.87 16.69 4.36
C GLY A 133 0.00 15.52 3.91
N GLY A 134 0.63 15.62 2.71
CA GLY A 134 1.55 14.59 2.22
C GLY A 134 2.92 14.58 2.92
N PRO A 135 3.76 13.59 2.65
CA PRO A 135 3.61 12.59 1.59
C PRO A 135 2.58 11.49 1.87
N ILE A 136 2.29 11.18 3.13
CA ILE A 136 1.35 10.14 3.55
C ILE A 136 0.32 10.76 4.48
N LYS A 137 -0.96 10.52 4.22
CA LYS A 137 -2.06 11.00 5.07
C LYS A 137 -3.15 9.94 5.23
N MET A 138 -4.02 10.12 6.23
CA MET A 138 -5.23 9.31 6.39
C MET A 138 -6.44 10.04 5.81
N VAL A 139 -7.27 9.30 5.07
CA VAL A 139 -8.55 9.78 4.52
C VAL A 139 -9.68 8.81 4.85
N PHE A 140 -10.87 9.35 5.04
CA PHE A 140 -12.08 8.59 5.27
C PHE A 140 -12.96 8.59 4.02
N PRO A 141 -13.69 7.51 3.68
CA PRO A 141 -14.62 7.45 2.55
C PRO A 141 -15.93 8.20 2.88
N ALA A 142 -15.82 9.42 3.39
CA ALA A 142 -16.93 10.17 3.97
C ALA A 142 -17.90 10.75 2.93
N THR A 143 -17.56 10.72 1.64
CA THR A 143 -18.52 11.06 0.57
C THR A 143 -19.61 9.99 0.45
N ASP A 144 -19.23 8.71 0.55
CA ASP A 144 -20.15 7.57 0.49
C ASP A 144 -20.72 7.21 1.87
N HIS A 145 -19.97 7.57 2.94
CA HIS A 145 -20.25 7.26 4.35
C HIS A 145 -20.21 8.53 5.21
N PRO A 146 -21.19 9.44 5.07
CA PRO A 146 -21.17 10.74 5.77
C PRO A 146 -21.21 10.62 7.29
N GLU A 147 -21.70 9.50 7.85
CA GLU A 147 -21.67 9.19 9.28
C GLU A 147 -20.24 9.15 9.85
N LEU A 148 -19.23 8.90 9.01
CA LEU A 148 -17.83 8.95 9.45
C LEU A 148 -17.38 10.36 9.82
N ASN A 149 -17.92 11.40 9.19
CA ASN A 149 -17.63 12.79 9.56
C ASN A 149 -18.31 13.20 10.89
N GLU A 150 -19.37 12.50 11.30
CA GLU A 150 -19.99 12.72 12.61
C GLU A 150 -19.20 12.02 13.71
N LYS A 151 -18.58 10.88 13.41
CA LYS A 151 -17.77 10.09 14.36
C LYS A 151 -16.32 10.55 14.44
N TYR A 152 -15.75 10.93 13.31
CA TYR A 152 -14.35 11.37 13.17
C TYR A 152 -14.31 12.79 12.64
N ASP A 153 -13.93 13.73 13.48
CA ASP A 153 -13.80 15.12 13.07
C ASP A 153 -12.63 15.37 12.09
N MET A 154 -12.50 16.60 11.62
CA MET A 154 -11.44 16.95 10.67
C MET A 154 -10.01 16.67 11.20
N TYR A 155 -9.81 16.64 12.53
CA TYR A 155 -8.51 16.38 13.14
C TYR A 155 -8.14 14.90 13.12
N ALA A 156 -9.10 14.01 12.91
CA ALA A 156 -8.84 12.59 12.69
C ALA A 156 -8.25 12.30 11.30
N TRP A 157 -8.39 13.22 10.34
CA TRP A 157 -7.79 13.12 9.00
C TRP A 157 -6.29 13.44 9.09
N GLN A 158 -5.52 12.50 9.62
CA GLN A 158 -4.12 12.71 9.96
C GLN A 158 -3.25 13.05 8.74
N TRP A 159 -2.48 14.13 8.88
CA TRP A 159 -1.45 14.56 7.94
C TRP A 159 -0.09 13.98 8.35
N TYR A 160 0.86 13.89 7.43
CA TYR A 160 2.24 13.46 7.69
C TYR A 160 2.34 12.14 8.46
N VAL A 161 1.47 11.18 8.14
CA VAL A 161 1.41 9.89 8.83
C VAL A 161 2.76 9.18 8.72
N SER A 162 3.29 8.73 9.87
CA SER A 162 4.58 8.06 9.97
C SER A 162 4.52 6.72 10.70
N GLU A 163 3.51 6.52 11.55
CA GLU A 163 3.35 5.29 12.33
C GLU A 163 1.88 4.96 12.55
N ILE A 164 1.57 3.67 12.54
CA ILE A 164 0.26 3.13 12.92
C ILE A 164 0.47 2.07 13.98
N GLU A 165 -0.12 2.27 15.14
CA GLU A 165 -0.09 1.35 16.26
C GLU A 165 -1.44 0.66 16.43
N PHE A 166 -1.43 -0.68 16.42
CA PHE A 166 -2.60 -1.50 16.64
C PHE A 166 -2.65 -1.95 18.11
N VAL A 167 -3.77 -1.67 18.79
CA VAL A 167 -3.95 -1.88 20.25
C VAL A 167 -5.08 -2.88 20.47
N LYS A 168 -4.83 -3.85 21.37
CA LYS A 168 -5.84 -4.84 21.83
C LYS A 168 -6.86 -4.23 22.75
#